data_3fe29c6f2f8737143803d7ddacfb1494
#
_entry.id   3fe29c6f2f8737143803d7ddacfb1494
#
_cell.length_a   1.000
_cell.length_b   1.000
_cell.length_c   1.000
_cell.angle_alpha   90.00
_cell.angle_beta   90.00
_cell.angle_gamma   90.00
#
_symmetry.space_group_name_H-M   'P 1'
#
loop_
_entity.id
_entity.type
_entity.pdbx_description
1 polymer ?
#
loop_
_entity_poly.entity_id
_entity_poly.type
_entity_poly.pdbx_seq_one_letter_code
_entity_poly.pdbx_strand_id
1 'polypeptide(L)'
;EGTVDDRLVILPLAKSTEILFVNKTAFDRFSAETGAALDELSTWEGLYAMAERYAEWSGGKSFFVHDYHFNYFQVGVESLGESFFDKDGIAFGPAFTRAWKPYARAALTGGLWLGSGYATEPLRTGDAIASVASSASVLYYSDVVTDENNRTEKVEIISLPCPIFEGGEKLVMQRGTGICTVKSTPEREKACMTFLKWLTEAKRNVDFATSLGYMPVTKEGFDRDLPA
;
A
#
# COMPACT_ATOMS: atom_id res chain seq x y z
N GLU A 1 13.96 -10.08 -8.67
CA GLU A 1 13.69 -8.67 -9.01
C GLU A 1 14.87 -8.07 -9.77
N GLY A 2 14.59 -7.15 -10.70
CA GLY A 2 15.63 -6.47 -11.48
C GLY A 2 16.38 -7.34 -12.48
N THR A 3 15.93 -8.55 -12.73
CA THR A 3 16.55 -9.50 -13.65
C THR A 3 15.77 -9.57 -14.98
N VAL A 4 16.47 -9.45 -16.07
CA VAL A 4 15.94 -9.62 -17.44
C VAL A 4 16.87 -10.61 -18.14
N ASP A 5 16.31 -11.66 -18.74
CA ASP A 5 17.05 -12.75 -19.43
C ASP A 5 18.22 -13.29 -18.57
N ASP A 6 17.92 -13.66 -17.32
CA ASP A 6 18.87 -14.14 -16.30
C ASP A 6 20.03 -13.18 -15.94
N ARG A 7 19.92 -11.92 -16.35
CA ARG A 7 20.90 -10.88 -16.04
C ARG A 7 20.33 -9.86 -15.09
N LEU A 8 21.00 -9.60 -13.97
CA LEU A 8 20.66 -8.51 -13.07
C LEU A 8 20.97 -7.17 -13.73
N VAL A 9 19.94 -6.45 -14.14
CA VAL A 9 20.04 -5.14 -14.82
C VAL A 9 19.63 -3.97 -13.94
N ILE A 10 18.85 -4.23 -12.88
CA ILE A 10 18.49 -3.28 -11.85
C ILE A 10 18.88 -3.86 -10.50
N LEU A 11 19.75 -3.18 -9.77
CA LEU A 11 20.09 -3.56 -8.40
C LEU A 11 19.01 -3.01 -7.46
N PRO A 12 18.25 -3.85 -6.74
CA PRO A 12 17.31 -3.39 -5.72
C PRO A 12 18.05 -2.58 -4.65
N LEU A 13 17.48 -1.46 -4.22
CA LEU A 13 18.07 -0.58 -3.22
C LEU A 13 17.22 -0.49 -1.95
N ALA A 14 15.91 -0.44 -2.11
CA ALA A 14 14.95 -0.36 -1.02
C ALA A 14 13.63 -1.03 -1.43
N LYS A 15 12.97 -1.68 -0.49
CA LYS A 15 11.70 -2.39 -0.72
C LYS A 15 10.58 -1.77 0.09
N SER A 16 9.37 -1.85 -0.46
CA SER A 16 8.13 -1.60 0.27
C SER A 16 7.07 -2.59 -0.18
N THR A 17 6.01 -2.66 0.59
CA THR A 17 4.82 -3.43 0.22
C THR A 17 3.58 -2.58 0.48
N GLU A 18 2.42 -3.02 0.04
CA GLU A 18 1.17 -2.37 0.40
C GLU A 18 0.69 -2.88 1.75
N ILE A 19 0.26 -1.96 2.62
CA ILE A 19 -0.34 -2.21 3.93
C ILE A 19 -1.57 -1.32 4.11
N LEU A 20 -2.43 -1.69 5.06
CA LEU A 20 -3.61 -0.91 5.42
C LEU A 20 -3.27 0.04 6.57
N PHE A 21 -3.49 1.34 6.38
CA PHE A 21 -3.46 2.36 7.42
C PHE A 21 -4.87 2.72 7.83
N VAL A 22 -5.10 2.91 9.13
CA VAL A 22 -6.41 3.25 9.68
C VAL A 22 -6.25 4.36 10.71
N ASN A 23 -7.06 5.41 10.60
CA ASN A 23 -7.28 6.37 11.65
C ASN A 23 -8.12 5.68 12.74
N LYS A 24 -7.42 5.12 13.74
CA LYS A 24 -8.03 4.37 14.83
C LYS A 24 -8.99 5.22 15.64
N THR A 25 -8.65 6.48 15.89
CA THR A 25 -9.50 7.40 16.65
C THR A 25 -10.87 7.59 16.00
N ALA A 26 -10.89 7.78 14.67
CA ALA A 26 -12.15 7.89 13.93
C ALA A 26 -12.87 6.54 13.83
N PHE A 27 -12.12 5.45 13.65
CA PHE A 27 -12.68 4.10 13.62
C PHE A 27 -13.34 3.71 14.95
N ASP A 28 -12.71 4.02 16.09
CA ASP A 28 -13.25 3.70 17.42
C ASP A 28 -14.58 4.41 17.67
N ARG A 29 -14.75 5.65 17.20
CA ARG A 29 -16.04 6.34 17.25
C ARG A 29 -17.14 5.63 16.48
N PHE A 30 -16.81 5.24 15.24
CA PHE A 30 -17.72 4.47 14.40
C PHE A 30 -18.03 3.10 15.01
N SER A 31 -17.01 2.39 15.50
CA SER A 31 -17.14 1.10 16.18
C SER A 31 -18.06 1.17 17.41
N ALA A 32 -17.92 2.21 18.24
CA ALA A 32 -18.72 2.36 19.46
C ALA A 32 -20.22 2.46 19.18
N GLU A 33 -20.61 3.05 18.05
CA GLU A 33 -22.01 3.23 17.69
C GLU A 33 -22.60 2.09 16.85
N THR A 34 -21.72 1.37 16.09
CA THR A 34 -22.20 0.39 15.08
C THR A 34 -21.78 -1.05 15.39
N GLY A 35 -20.87 -1.26 16.35
CA GLY A 35 -20.28 -2.55 16.66
C GLY A 35 -19.29 -3.04 15.59
N ALA A 36 -18.79 -2.15 14.70
CA ALA A 36 -17.78 -2.48 13.70
C ALA A 36 -16.47 -2.94 14.38
N ALA A 37 -15.83 -3.97 13.83
CA ALA A 37 -14.60 -4.52 14.40
C ALA A 37 -13.43 -4.45 13.40
N LEU A 38 -12.19 -4.23 13.92
CA LEU A 38 -11.01 -4.11 13.08
C LEU A 38 -10.66 -5.38 12.30
N ASP A 39 -11.00 -6.55 12.81
CA ASP A 39 -10.76 -7.83 12.14
C ASP A 39 -11.60 -8.01 10.87
N GLU A 40 -12.76 -7.33 10.75
CA GLU A 40 -13.54 -7.27 9.52
C GLU A 40 -12.73 -6.65 8.36
N LEU A 41 -11.70 -5.84 8.65
CA LEU A 41 -10.83 -5.22 7.65
C LEU A 41 -9.77 -6.17 7.08
N SER A 42 -9.71 -7.41 7.55
CA SER A 42 -8.71 -8.39 7.10
C SER A 42 -8.99 -8.93 5.69
N THR A 43 -10.20 -8.74 5.17
CA THR A 43 -10.59 -9.12 3.81
C THR A 43 -11.06 -7.93 3.00
N TRP A 44 -10.90 -7.99 1.66
CA TRP A 44 -11.42 -6.96 0.78
C TRP A 44 -12.94 -6.87 0.81
N GLU A 45 -13.61 -8.02 0.93
CA GLU A 45 -15.06 -8.08 1.07
C GLU A 45 -15.52 -7.36 2.34
N GLY A 46 -14.86 -7.62 3.47
CA GLY A 46 -15.16 -6.97 4.75
C GLY A 46 -14.86 -5.47 4.73
N LEU A 47 -13.71 -5.09 4.17
CA LEU A 47 -13.32 -3.67 4.07
C LEU A 47 -14.32 -2.86 3.24
N TYR A 48 -14.78 -3.38 2.09
CA TYR A 48 -15.76 -2.65 1.27
C TYR A 48 -17.16 -2.64 1.89
N ALA A 49 -17.57 -3.74 2.55
CA ALA A 49 -18.81 -3.73 3.33
C ALA A 49 -18.75 -2.70 4.47
N MET A 50 -17.59 -2.57 5.12
CA MET A 50 -17.34 -1.54 6.13
C MET A 50 -17.42 -0.13 5.53
N ALA A 51 -16.88 0.06 4.33
CA ALA A 51 -16.92 1.34 3.64
C ALA A 51 -18.37 1.79 3.33
N GLU A 52 -19.24 0.88 2.90
CA GLU A 52 -20.65 1.16 2.69
C GLU A 52 -21.34 1.54 4.03
N ARG A 53 -21.12 0.77 5.09
CA ARG A 53 -21.68 1.05 6.44
C ARG A 53 -21.22 2.39 7.00
N TYR A 54 -19.93 2.73 6.80
CA TYR A 54 -19.37 3.99 7.27
C TYR A 54 -19.95 5.18 6.52
N ALA A 55 -20.13 5.10 5.21
CA ALA A 55 -20.73 6.15 4.41
C ALA A 55 -22.17 6.43 4.86
N GLU A 56 -22.95 5.39 5.15
CA GLU A 56 -24.31 5.52 5.70
C GLU A 56 -24.31 6.17 7.09
N TRP A 57 -23.47 5.68 8.00
CA TRP A 57 -23.36 6.20 9.38
C TRP A 57 -22.88 7.65 9.43
N SER A 58 -21.89 8.00 8.59
CA SER A 58 -21.26 9.33 8.61
C SER A 58 -22.04 10.41 7.83
N GLY A 59 -23.10 10.04 7.13
CA GLY A 59 -23.84 10.94 6.26
C GLY A 59 -23.10 11.27 4.96
N GLY A 60 -22.33 10.32 4.44
CA GLY A 60 -21.72 10.40 3.11
C GLY A 60 -20.20 10.63 3.09
N LYS A 61 -19.51 10.55 4.23
CA LYS A 61 -18.03 10.57 4.23
C LYS A 61 -17.48 9.23 3.77
N SER A 62 -16.33 9.27 3.08
CA SER A 62 -15.66 8.06 2.65
C SER A 62 -14.97 7.35 3.82
N PHE A 63 -14.98 6.03 3.80
CA PHE A 63 -14.21 5.20 4.72
C PHE A 63 -12.79 5.00 4.23
N PHE A 64 -12.64 4.73 2.92
CA PHE A 64 -11.44 4.11 2.37
C PHE A 64 -10.95 4.80 1.10
N VAL A 65 -9.62 4.78 0.89
CA VAL A 65 -8.95 5.23 -0.32
C VAL A 65 -7.84 4.26 -0.73
N HIS A 66 -7.74 3.99 -2.03
CA HIS A 66 -6.57 3.33 -2.62
C HIS A 66 -5.52 4.37 -3.04
N ASP A 67 -4.26 4.12 -2.71
CA ASP A 67 -3.14 4.86 -3.32
C ASP A 67 -2.99 4.48 -4.80
N TYR A 68 -3.22 3.21 -5.14
CA TYR A 68 -3.20 2.69 -6.51
C TYR A 68 -4.33 1.69 -6.74
N HIS A 69 -5.39 2.12 -7.42
CA HIS A 69 -6.51 1.25 -7.79
C HIS A 69 -6.10 0.08 -8.69
N PHE A 70 -5.14 0.31 -9.59
CA PHE A 70 -4.63 -0.71 -10.50
C PHE A 70 -4.03 -1.90 -9.75
N ASN A 71 -3.24 -1.65 -8.71
CA ASN A 71 -2.62 -2.72 -7.91
C ASN A 71 -3.67 -3.60 -7.23
N TYR A 72 -4.74 -3.00 -6.72
CA TYR A 72 -5.87 -3.73 -6.14
C TYR A 72 -6.45 -4.74 -7.13
N PHE A 73 -6.72 -4.31 -8.37
CA PHE A 73 -7.29 -5.21 -9.38
C PHE A 73 -6.30 -6.29 -9.81
N GLN A 74 -5.06 -5.90 -10.09
CA GLN A 74 -4.05 -6.86 -10.54
C GLN A 74 -3.80 -7.94 -9.47
N VAL A 75 -3.39 -7.53 -8.27
CA VAL A 75 -3.09 -8.47 -7.18
C VAL A 75 -4.33 -9.25 -6.77
N GLY A 76 -5.50 -8.60 -6.76
CA GLY A 76 -6.75 -9.23 -6.43
C GLY A 76 -7.13 -10.38 -7.38
N VAL A 77 -7.04 -10.14 -8.67
CA VAL A 77 -7.31 -11.17 -9.69
C VAL A 77 -6.31 -12.32 -9.59
N GLU A 78 -5.02 -12.00 -9.49
CA GLU A 78 -3.96 -13.01 -9.39
C GLU A 78 -4.07 -13.82 -8.09
N SER A 79 -4.45 -13.20 -6.97
CA SER A 79 -4.67 -13.88 -5.70
C SER A 79 -5.85 -14.87 -5.74
N LEU A 80 -6.80 -14.66 -6.64
CA LEU A 80 -7.93 -15.54 -6.90
C LEU A 80 -7.63 -16.64 -7.93
N GLY A 81 -6.38 -16.75 -8.38
CA GLY A 81 -5.91 -17.82 -9.27
C GLY A 81 -6.13 -17.57 -10.76
N GLU A 82 -6.51 -16.36 -11.16
CA GLU A 82 -6.61 -15.97 -12.57
C GLU A 82 -5.46 -15.04 -12.97
N SER A 83 -5.14 -14.98 -14.26
CA SER A 83 -4.21 -13.98 -14.79
C SER A 83 -4.92 -12.65 -15.00
N PHE A 84 -4.32 -11.56 -14.52
CA PHE A 84 -4.84 -10.21 -14.74
C PHE A 84 -4.67 -9.75 -16.19
N PHE A 85 -3.62 -10.24 -16.85
CA PHE A 85 -3.36 -9.97 -18.27
C PHE A 85 -3.48 -11.23 -19.13
N ASP A 86 -3.98 -11.06 -20.33
CA ASP A 86 -3.93 -12.03 -21.39
C ASP A 86 -3.25 -11.44 -22.65
N LYS A 87 -3.29 -12.16 -23.77
CA LYS A 87 -2.68 -11.71 -25.05
C LYS A 87 -3.31 -10.44 -25.62
N ASP A 88 -4.52 -10.10 -25.22
CA ASP A 88 -5.31 -8.97 -25.73
C ASP A 88 -5.35 -7.79 -24.76
N GLY A 89 -4.78 -7.93 -23.53
CA GLY A 89 -4.71 -6.88 -22.52
C GLY A 89 -5.21 -7.33 -21.16
N ILE A 90 -6.10 -6.56 -20.51
CA ILE A 90 -6.68 -6.91 -19.21
C ILE A 90 -7.77 -7.97 -19.39
N ALA A 91 -7.65 -9.07 -18.66
CA ALA A 91 -8.61 -10.16 -18.64
C ALA A 91 -9.80 -9.86 -17.71
N PHE A 92 -10.99 -9.69 -18.28
CA PHE A 92 -12.22 -9.44 -17.54
C PHE A 92 -12.96 -10.75 -17.18
N GLY A 93 -12.29 -11.63 -16.42
CA GLY A 93 -12.80 -12.92 -15.98
C GLY A 93 -13.68 -12.86 -14.70
N PRO A 94 -14.05 -14.05 -14.17
CA PRO A 94 -14.79 -14.16 -12.90
C PRO A 94 -14.07 -13.51 -11.72
N ALA A 95 -12.74 -13.67 -11.59
CA ALA A 95 -11.96 -13.05 -10.53
C ALA A 95 -11.97 -11.51 -10.63
N PHE A 96 -11.86 -10.96 -11.84
CA PHE A 96 -12.02 -9.52 -12.05
C PHE A 96 -13.42 -9.06 -11.61
N THR A 97 -14.47 -9.78 -11.98
CA THR A 97 -15.83 -9.46 -11.60
C THR A 97 -16.03 -9.50 -10.09
N ARG A 98 -15.37 -10.47 -9.41
CA ARG A 98 -15.41 -10.57 -7.94
C ARG A 98 -14.72 -9.38 -7.28
N ALA A 99 -13.59 -8.91 -7.81
CA ALA A 99 -12.92 -7.71 -7.32
C ALA A 99 -13.73 -6.43 -7.63
N TRP A 100 -14.28 -6.34 -8.83
CA TRP A 100 -15.00 -5.14 -9.30
C TRP A 100 -16.28 -4.85 -8.51
N LYS A 101 -17.08 -5.86 -8.19
CA LYS A 101 -18.40 -5.66 -7.58
C LYS A 101 -18.35 -4.89 -6.24
N PRO A 102 -17.58 -5.31 -5.21
CA PRO A 102 -17.54 -4.58 -3.95
C PRO A 102 -16.91 -3.19 -4.12
N TYR A 103 -15.87 -3.06 -4.94
CA TYR A 103 -15.27 -1.78 -5.29
C TYR A 103 -16.29 -0.80 -5.87
N ALA A 104 -17.03 -1.23 -6.91
CA ALA A 104 -18.02 -0.38 -7.58
C ALA A 104 -19.15 0.02 -6.64
N ARG A 105 -19.61 -0.89 -5.78
CA ARG A 105 -20.65 -0.58 -4.78
C ARG A 105 -20.18 0.47 -3.78
N ALA A 106 -19.01 0.30 -3.21
CA ALA A 106 -18.45 1.28 -2.28
C ALA A 106 -18.21 2.65 -2.95
N ALA A 107 -17.83 2.66 -4.24
CA ALA A 107 -17.71 3.89 -5.01
C ALA A 107 -19.07 4.59 -5.19
N LEU A 108 -20.11 3.83 -5.53
CA LEU A 108 -21.48 4.37 -5.75
C LEU A 108 -22.13 4.87 -4.46
N THR A 109 -21.82 4.25 -3.32
CA THR A 109 -22.35 4.65 -2.00
C THR A 109 -21.56 5.77 -1.35
N GLY A 110 -20.42 6.19 -1.94
CA GLY A 110 -19.54 7.21 -1.37
C GLY A 110 -18.56 6.68 -0.32
N GLY A 111 -18.58 5.37 -0.01
CA GLY A 111 -17.68 4.75 0.95
C GLY A 111 -16.23 4.67 0.47
N LEU A 112 -16.01 4.68 -0.84
CA LEU A 112 -14.69 4.75 -1.47
C LEU A 112 -14.42 6.16 -1.99
N TRP A 113 -13.32 6.77 -1.51
CA TRP A 113 -12.86 8.06 -2.00
C TRP A 113 -12.18 7.91 -3.38
N LEU A 114 -12.61 8.69 -4.36
CA LEU A 114 -12.17 8.63 -5.75
C LEU A 114 -11.49 9.93 -6.23
N GLY A 115 -10.97 10.73 -5.32
CA GLY A 115 -10.24 11.93 -5.70
C GLY A 115 -8.88 11.65 -6.35
N SER A 116 -8.15 12.70 -6.67
CA SER A 116 -6.78 12.65 -7.19
C SER A 116 -5.78 12.94 -6.07
N GLY A 117 -4.55 12.43 -6.19
CA GLY A 117 -3.48 12.65 -5.21
C GLY A 117 -3.12 11.40 -4.44
N TYR A 118 -2.27 11.56 -3.43
CA TYR A 118 -1.83 10.46 -2.58
C TYR A 118 -2.89 10.11 -1.52
N ALA A 119 -2.97 8.84 -1.16
CA ALA A 119 -3.92 8.35 -0.15
C ALA A 119 -3.74 8.98 1.24
N THR A 120 -2.59 9.59 1.52
CA THR A 120 -2.33 10.32 2.77
C THR A 120 -3.11 11.62 2.90
N GLU A 121 -3.49 12.25 1.77
CA GLU A 121 -4.19 13.54 1.79
C GLU A 121 -5.59 13.44 2.39
N PRO A 122 -6.50 12.55 1.91
CA PRO A 122 -7.83 12.45 2.49
C PRO A 122 -7.82 11.98 3.95
N LEU A 123 -6.79 11.25 4.41
CA LEU A 123 -6.66 10.93 5.82
C LEU A 123 -6.26 12.15 6.67
N ARG A 124 -5.47 13.07 6.12
CA ARG A 124 -5.08 14.31 6.81
C ARG A 124 -6.22 15.32 6.90
N THR A 125 -7.14 15.32 5.94
CA THR A 125 -8.32 16.21 5.92
C THR A 125 -9.54 15.58 6.59
N GLY A 126 -9.50 14.29 6.88
CA GLY A 126 -10.64 13.57 7.46
C GLY A 126 -11.74 13.22 6.43
N ASP A 127 -11.42 13.30 5.13
CA ASP A 127 -12.31 12.89 4.05
C ASP A 127 -12.39 11.36 3.91
N ALA A 128 -11.35 10.66 4.37
CA ALA A 128 -11.33 9.21 4.54
C ALA A 128 -10.60 8.84 5.84
N ILE A 129 -10.88 7.65 6.37
CA ILE A 129 -10.28 7.18 7.62
C ILE A 129 -9.39 5.94 7.47
N ALA A 130 -9.38 5.31 6.32
CA ALA A 130 -8.53 4.16 6.02
C ALA A 130 -7.95 4.24 4.61
N SER A 131 -6.77 3.66 4.41
CA SER A 131 -6.14 3.61 3.08
C SER A 131 -5.22 2.41 2.93
N VAL A 132 -5.15 1.84 1.72
CA VAL A 132 -4.07 0.94 1.35
C VAL A 132 -3.05 1.72 0.53
N ALA A 133 -1.82 1.76 1.05
CA ALA A 133 -0.70 2.49 0.45
C ALA A 133 0.63 1.76 0.71
N SER A 134 1.70 2.27 0.14
CA SER A 134 3.05 1.76 0.40
C SER A 134 3.39 1.81 1.89
N SER A 135 4.03 0.78 2.42
CA SER A 135 4.60 0.81 3.78
C SER A 135 5.54 1.99 4.00
N ALA A 136 6.23 2.46 2.95
CA ALA A 136 7.08 3.65 3.00
C ALA A 136 6.27 4.94 3.21
N SER A 137 4.96 4.92 3.00
CA SER A 137 4.10 6.08 3.26
C SER A 137 3.91 6.38 4.75
N VAL A 138 4.34 5.50 5.65
CA VAL A 138 4.23 5.69 7.11
C VAL A 138 4.77 7.05 7.58
N LEU A 139 5.80 7.57 6.95
CA LEU A 139 6.40 8.88 7.28
C LEU A 139 5.54 10.08 6.87
N TYR A 140 4.50 9.88 6.08
CA TYR A 140 3.63 10.94 5.55
C TYR A 140 2.24 10.97 6.19
N TYR A 141 1.91 9.98 7.02
CA TYR A 141 0.70 10.01 7.81
C TYR A 141 0.89 10.91 9.04
N SER A 142 -0.08 11.80 9.25
CA SER A 142 -0.08 12.75 10.37
C SER A 142 -0.85 12.17 11.55
N ASP A 143 -0.38 12.44 12.76
CA ASP A 143 -1.14 12.23 13.99
C ASP A 143 -2.14 13.37 14.29
N VAL A 144 -2.33 14.27 13.32
CA VAL A 144 -3.30 15.38 13.37
C VAL A 144 -4.10 15.40 12.08
N VAL A 145 -5.42 15.44 12.23
CA VAL A 145 -6.39 15.68 11.14
C VAL A 145 -6.86 17.12 11.22
N THR A 146 -6.95 17.80 10.08
CA THR A 146 -7.51 19.16 9.99
C THR A 146 -8.65 19.14 8.96
N ASP A 147 -9.87 19.34 9.43
CA ASP A 147 -11.07 19.32 8.57
C ASP A 147 -11.21 20.62 7.74
N GLU A 148 -12.19 20.64 6.84
CA GLU A 148 -12.53 21.79 5.97
C GLU A 148 -12.88 23.07 6.74
N ASN A 149 -13.25 22.96 8.01
CA ASN A 149 -13.56 24.09 8.89
C ASN A 149 -12.35 24.54 9.73
N ASN A 150 -11.13 24.11 9.38
CA ASN A 150 -9.89 24.35 10.12
C ASN A 150 -9.92 23.84 11.57
N ARG A 151 -10.71 22.84 11.89
CA ARG A 151 -10.68 22.19 13.19
C ARG A 151 -9.62 21.10 13.16
N THR A 152 -8.75 21.10 14.14
CA THR A 152 -7.69 20.11 14.30
C THR A 152 -8.02 19.13 15.40
N GLU A 153 -7.74 17.84 15.14
CA GLU A 153 -7.88 16.76 16.10
C GLU A 153 -6.61 15.90 16.09
N LYS A 154 -6.12 15.56 17.29
CA LYS A 154 -5.05 14.58 17.42
C LYS A 154 -5.64 13.18 17.26
N VAL A 155 -5.03 12.36 16.40
CA VAL A 155 -5.50 11.02 16.06
C VAL A 155 -4.38 9.98 16.21
N GLU A 156 -4.77 8.74 16.36
CA GLU A 156 -3.90 7.58 16.29
C GLU A 156 -4.05 6.93 14.91
N ILE A 157 -2.93 6.80 14.18
CA ILE A 157 -2.87 6.03 12.94
C ILE A 157 -2.22 4.68 13.24
N ILE A 158 -2.90 3.61 12.91
CA ILE A 158 -2.38 2.24 13.03
C ILE A 158 -2.13 1.63 11.66
N SER A 159 -1.20 0.67 11.62
CA SER A 159 -0.89 -0.14 10.43
C SER A 159 -1.39 -1.56 10.63
N LEU A 160 -2.08 -2.09 9.62
CA LEU A 160 -2.58 -3.45 9.57
C LEU A 160 -2.06 -4.15 8.30
N PRO A 161 -2.05 -5.48 8.24
CA PRO A 161 -1.77 -6.20 7.00
C PRO A 161 -2.71 -5.74 5.87
N CYS A 162 -2.21 -5.76 4.63
CA CYS A 162 -3.05 -5.52 3.46
C CYS A 162 -4.19 -6.55 3.43
N PRO A 163 -5.45 -6.15 3.18
CA PRO A 163 -6.56 -7.08 3.06
C PRO A 163 -6.33 -8.09 1.93
N ILE A 164 -6.89 -9.27 2.07
CA ILE A 164 -6.88 -10.33 1.06
C ILE A 164 -8.32 -10.68 0.66
N PHE A 165 -8.52 -11.27 -0.53
CA PHE A 165 -9.83 -11.86 -0.85
C PHE A 165 -10.07 -13.14 -0.05
N GLU A 166 -11.31 -13.36 0.40
CA GLU A 166 -11.68 -14.61 1.07
C GLU A 166 -11.36 -15.82 0.19
N GLY A 167 -10.58 -16.77 0.72
CA GLY A 167 -10.13 -17.94 -0.03
C GLY A 167 -9.09 -17.67 -1.13
N GLY A 168 -8.61 -16.42 -1.26
CA GLY A 168 -7.51 -16.07 -2.14
C GLY A 168 -6.14 -16.33 -1.52
N GLU A 169 -5.12 -16.35 -2.36
CA GLU A 169 -3.73 -16.39 -1.90
C GLU A 169 -3.33 -15.08 -1.22
N LYS A 170 -2.43 -15.18 -0.23
CA LYS A 170 -1.88 -14.00 0.48
C LYS A 170 -0.83 -13.29 -0.38
N LEU A 171 -1.28 -12.60 -1.40
CA LEU A 171 -0.44 -11.83 -2.29
C LEU A 171 -0.57 -10.33 -1.98
N VAL A 172 0.54 -9.62 -2.06
CA VAL A 172 0.59 -8.15 -1.99
C VAL A 172 1.54 -7.63 -3.05
N MET A 173 1.30 -6.41 -3.54
CA MET A 173 2.20 -5.76 -4.48
C MET A 173 3.50 -5.41 -3.77
N GLN A 174 4.63 -6.01 -4.23
CA GLN A 174 5.93 -5.55 -3.82
C GLN A 174 6.28 -4.29 -4.61
N ARG A 175 6.71 -3.28 -3.91
CA ARG A 175 7.13 -1.97 -4.43
C ARG A 175 8.57 -1.69 -3.97
N GLY A 176 9.10 -0.56 -4.36
CA GLY A 176 10.43 -0.15 -3.94
C GLY A 176 11.17 0.60 -5.03
N THR A 177 12.48 0.73 -4.86
CA THR A 177 13.35 1.38 -5.82
C THR A 177 14.58 0.53 -6.11
N GLY A 178 15.09 0.67 -7.31
CA GLY A 178 16.33 0.05 -7.76
C GLY A 178 17.17 1.02 -8.58
N ILE A 179 18.44 0.70 -8.73
CA ILE A 179 19.41 1.49 -9.49
C ILE A 179 19.96 0.64 -10.64
N CYS A 180 20.02 1.22 -11.82
CA CYS A 180 20.78 0.69 -12.95
C CYS A 180 21.94 1.63 -13.31
N THR A 181 23.04 1.07 -13.78
CA THR A 181 24.14 1.84 -14.33
C THR A 181 24.01 1.95 -15.83
N VAL A 182 24.16 3.16 -16.36
CA VAL A 182 24.17 3.39 -17.80
C VAL A 182 25.56 3.03 -18.34
N LYS A 183 25.61 2.40 -19.51
CA LYS A 183 26.88 2.07 -20.20
C LYS A 183 27.73 3.33 -20.39
N SER A 184 29.02 3.26 -20.02
CA SER A 184 29.93 4.39 -20.05
C SER A 184 31.36 3.91 -20.29
N THR A 185 32.37 4.66 -19.80
CA THR A 185 33.76 4.19 -19.83
C THR A 185 34.00 3.13 -18.74
N PRO A 186 34.93 2.19 -18.93
CA PRO A 186 35.23 1.16 -17.93
C PRO A 186 35.52 1.72 -16.54
N GLU A 187 36.19 2.85 -16.44
CA GLU A 187 36.53 3.52 -15.18
C GLU A 187 35.29 4.02 -14.45
N ARG A 188 34.33 4.62 -15.18
CA ARG A 188 33.06 5.10 -14.62
C ARG A 188 32.17 3.94 -14.18
N GLU A 189 32.07 2.90 -15.00
CA GLU A 189 31.31 1.70 -14.66
C GLU A 189 31.87 1.04 -13.40
N LYS A 190 33.21 0.94 -13.28
CA LYS A 190 33.86 0.44 -12.07
C LYS A 190 33.55 1.31 -10.85
N ALA A 191 33.56 2.63 -10.98
CA ALA A 191 33.22 3.55 -9.90
C ALA A 191 31.75 3.37 -9.46
N CYS A 192 30.81 3.26 -10.40
CA CYS A 192 29.41 2.96 -10.12
C CYS A 192 29.25 1.65 -9.35
N MET A 193 29.91 0.58 -9.80
CA MET A 193 29.85 -0.72 -9.12
C MET A 193 30.45 -0.67 -7.71
N THR A 194 31.51 0.11 -7.50
CA THR A 194 32.11 0.30 -6.18
C THR A 194 31.13 1.02 -5.25
N PHE A 195 30.48 2.09 -5.74
CA PHE A 195 29.46 2.83 -4.99
C PHE A 195 28.27 1.95 -4.64
N LEU A 196 27.72 1.20 -5.61
CA LEU A 196 26.57 0.34 -5.39
C LEU A 196 26.85 -0.76 -4.37
N LYS A 197 28.02 -1.40 -4.43
CA LYS A 197 28.44 -2.38 -3.43
C LYS A 197 28.55 -1.76 -2.03
N TRP A 198 29.11 -0.56 -1.95
CA TRP A 198 29.21 0.17 -0.70
C TRP A 198 27.82 0.53 -0.13
N LEU A 199 26.90 1.03 -0.98
CA LEU A 199 25.56 1.44 -0.56
C LEU A 199 24.69 0.25 -0.11
N THR A 200 24.90 -0.93 -0.70
CA THR A 200 24.14 -2.15 -0.40
C THR A 200 24.80 -3.05 0.66
N GLU A 201 25.88 -2.62 1.32
CA GLU A 201 26.36 -3.29 2.53
C GLU A 201 25.25 -3.31 3.59
N ALA A 202 25.05 -4.45 4.27
CA ALA A 202 23.87 -4.71 5.09
C ALA A 202 23.53 -3.57 6.05
N LYS A 203 24.47 -3.20 6.95
CA LYS A 203 24.23 -2.12 7.92
C LYS A 203 23.86 -0.78 7.23
N ARG A 204 24.58 -0.41 6.20
CA ARG A 204 24.38 0.86 5.50
C ARG A 204 23.07 0.90 4.73
N ASN A 205 22.70 -0.24 4.12
CA ASN A 205 21.41 -0.38 3.43
C ASN A 205 20.24 -0.32 4.41
N VAL A 206 20.38 -0.91 5.61
CA VAL A 206 19.37 -0.78 6.68
C VAL A 206 19.20 0.68 7.07
N ASP A 207 20.29 1.37 7.42
CA ASP A 207 20.23 2.78 7.83
C ASP A 207 19.60 3.67 6.74
N PHE A 208 19.97 3.44 5.47
CA PHE A 208 19.40 4.16 4.33
C PHE A 208 17.91 3.85 4.12
N ALA A 209 17.55 2.58 4.03
CA ALA A 209 16.17 2.18 3.73
C ALA A 209 15.20 2.61 4.84
N THR A 210 15.55 2.33 6.11
CA THR A 210 14.67 2.64 7.25
C THR A 210 14.49 4.14 7.47
N SER A 211 15.53 4.95 7.21
CA SER A 211 15.40 6.42 7.28
C SER A 211 14.38 7.01 6.31
N LEU A 212 14.03 6.26 5.26
CA LEU A 212 13.06 6.63 4.23
C LEU A 212 11.74 5.83 4.33
N GLY A 213 11.54 5.07 5.40
CA GLY A 213 10.35 4.24 5.59
C GLY A 213 10.32 2.96 4.76
N TYR A 214 11.43 2.60 4.12
CA TYR A 214 11.56 1.38 3.32
C TYR A 214 12.16 0.22 4.12
N MET A 215 12.04 -0.98 3.56
CA MET A 215 12.72 -2.18 4.04
C MET A 215 14.05 -2.37 3.30
N PRO A 216 15.06 -2.97 3.96
CA PRO A 216 16.34 -3.29 3.33
C PRO A 216 16.19 -4.40 2.28
N VAL A 217 17.18 -4.52 1.39
CA VAL A 217 17.16 -5.47 0.26
C VAL A 217 18.07 -6.68 0.43
N THR A 218 18.91 -6.69 1.45
CA THR A 218 19.79 -7.83 1.74
C THR A 218 19.19 -8.73 2.80
N LYS A 219 19.37 -10.04 2.67
CA LYS A 219 18.94 -11.01 3.71
C LYS A 219 19.57 -10.67 5.06
N GLU A 220 20.87 -10.39 5.09
CA GLU A 220 21.59 -10.03 6.31
C GLU A 220 21.00 -8.78 6.98
N GLY A 221 20.69 -7.72 6.19
CA GLY A 221 20.04 -6.52 6.71
C GLY A 221 18.64 -6.76 7.23
N PHE A 222 17.87 -7.61 6.56
CA PHE A 222 16.51 -7.93 6.97
C PHE A 222 16.47 -8.81 8.22
N ASP A 223 17.30 -9.84 8.27
CA ASP A 223 17.23 -10.87 9.33
C ASP A 223 17.93 -10.43 10.63
N ARG A 224 18.97 -9.57 10.55
CA ARG A 224 19.83 -9.24 11.69
C ARG A 224 19.81 -7.78 12.11
N ASP A 225 19.78 -6.88 11.14
CA ASP A 225 20.05 -5.45 11.38
C ASP A 225 18.75 -4.60 11.34
N LEU A 226 17.63 -5.17 10.90
CA LEU A 226 16.34 -4.48 10.95
C LEU A 226 15.82 -4.50 12.41
N PRO A 227 15.54 -3.34 13.01
CA PRO A 227 14.95 -3.29 14.36
C PRO A 227 13.58 -4.01 14.39
N ALA A 228 13.29 -4.70 15.49
CA ALA A 228 12.03 -5.39 15.70
C ALA A 228 10.88 -4.39 15.91
#